data_c053a61e69a5bef6885e84636aea492e
#
_entry.id   c053a61e69a5bef6885e84636aea492e
#
_cell.length_a   1.000
_cell.length_b   1.000
_cell.length_c   1.000
_cell.angle_alpha   90.00
_cell.angle_beta   90.00
_cell.angle_gamma   90.00
#
_symmetry.space_group_name_H-M   'P 1'
#
loop_
_entity.id
_entity.type
_entity.pdbx_description
1 polymer ?
#
loop_
_entity_poly.entity_id
_entity_poly.type
_entity_poly.pdbx_seq_one_letter_code
_entity_poly.pdbx_strand_id
1 'polypeptide(L)'
;MQLIDARSNKNTITLKQDGVFHSHRGQLAHNEMIGNHEGIIINSDRAVSYQVLRPALDDYVLSMPRGAAVVYPKDAARIVGLADIGEGSRVLEAGVGSGALTCSLLRSAGTSGSVVSIERREEFAEIAVENICRWFGGFPNSWNLHIADLPEWEPTTGQFDSVIL
;
A
#
# COMPACT_ATOMS: atom_id res chain seq x y z
N MET A 1 -5.96 9.12 -3.96
CA MET A 1 -7.17 9.60 -3.26
C MET A 1 -8.30 8.61 -3.46
N GLN A 2 -9.26 8.57 -2.54
CA GLN A 2 -10.48 7.78 -2.64
C GLN A 2 -11.68 8.72 -2.83
N LEU A 3 -12.46 8.44 -3.84
CA LEU A 3 -13.70 9.16 -4.15
C LEU A 3 -14.87 8.31 -3.66
N ILE A 4 -15.68 8.87 -2.77
CA ILE A 4 -16.84 8.18 -2.19
C ILE A 4 -18.10 8.94 -2.60
N ASP A 5 -19.00 8.28 -3.31
CA ASP A 5 -20.29 8.88 -3.68
C ASP A 5 -21.35 8.72 -2.57
N ALA A 6 -22.49 9.37 -2.75
CA ALA A 6 -23.62 9.32 -1.80
C ALA A 6 -24.21 7.90 -1.57
N ARG A 7 -23.85 6.92 -2.43
CA ARG A 7 -24.24 5.50 -2.28
C ARG A 7 -23.12 4.66 -1.68
N SER A 8 -22.08 5.31 -1.13
CA SER A 8 -20.89 4.67 -0.56
C SER A 8 -20.06 3.84 -1.57
N ASN A 9 -20.21 4.07 -2.87
CA ASN A 9 -19.30 3.47 -3.84
C ASN A 9 -17.96 4.17 -3.75
N LYS A 10 -16.90 3.37 -3.67
CA LYS A 10 -15.52 3.81 -3.54
C LYS A 10 -14.76 3.64 -4.85
N ASN A 11 -14.04 4.67 -5.25
CA ASN A 11 -13.11 4.64 -6.38
C ASN A 11 -11.75 5.17 -5.91
N THR A 12 -10.73 4.33 -5.93
CA THR A 12 -9.36 4.76 -5.59
C THR A 12 -8.64 5.18 -6.87
N ILE A 13 -8.14 6.40 -6.87
CA ILE A 13 -7.46 7.01 -8.03
C ILE A 13 -6.11 7.59 -7.63
N THR A 14 -5.19 7.62 -8.59
CA THR A 14 -3.94 8.38 -8.48
C THR A 14 -4.16 9.75 -9.12
N LEU A 15 -3.99 10.82 -8.35
CA LEU A 15 -4.10 12.17 -8.87
C LEU A 15 -2.92 12.48 -9.80
N LYS A 16 -3.23 13.13 -10.92
CA LYS A 16 -2.26 13.65 -11.89
C LYS A 16 -2.69 15.06 -12.27
N GLN A 17 -1.74 15.97 -12.41
CA GLN A 17 -2.04 17.30 -12.93
C GLN A 17 -2.73 17.18 -14.30
N ASP A 18 -3.77 17.96 -14.50
CA ASP A 18 -4.63 17.97 -15.69
C ASP A 18 -5.31 16.62 -16.01
N GLY A 19 -5.27 15.69 -15.05
CA GLY A 19 -5.98 14.41 -15.14
C GLY A 19 -7.48 14.58 -14.93
N VAL A 20 -8.25 13.60 -15.42
CA VAL A 20 -9.71 13.54 -15.25
C VAL A 20 -10.10 12.12 -14.83
N PHE A 21 -10.88 12.02 -13.78
CA PHE A 21 -11.55 10.78 -13.40
C PHE A 21 -12.86 10.65 -14.19
N HIS A 22 -13.05 9.52 -14.87
CA HIS A 22 -14.23 9.23 -15.67
C HIS A 22 -15.05 8.11 -15.03
N SER A 23 -16.34 8.32 -14.92
CA SER A 23 -17.30 7.30 -14.49
C SER A 23 -18.61 7.42 -15.27
N HIS A 24 -19.49 6.44 -15.13
CA HIS A 24 -20.86 6.53 -15.65
C HIS A 24 -21.66 7.67 -14.99
N ARG A 25 -21.17 8.26 -13.90
CA ARG A 25 -21.77 9.36 -13.15
C ARG A 25 -21.14 10.72 -13.47
N GLY A 26 -20.36 10.80 -14.54
CA GLY A 26 -19.71 12.01 -14.98
C GLY A 26 -18.21 12.03 -14.75
N GLN A 27 -17.65 13.21 -14.93
CA GLN A 27 -16.21 13.47 -14.90
C GLN A 27 -15.86 14.39 -13.74
N LEU A 28 -14.67 14.22 -13.20
CA LEU A 28 -14.07 15.05 -12.14
C LEU A 28 -12.64 15.40 -12.52
N ALA A 29 -12.32 16.69 -12.57
CA ALA A 29 -10.96 17.14 -12.80
C ALA A 29 -10.09 16.88 -11.56
N HIS A 30 -8.91 16.27 -11.74
CA HIS A 30 -7.99 16.04 -10.64
C HIS A 30 -7.49 17.35 -10.00
N ASN A 31 -7.43 18.43 -10.76
CA ASN A 31 -6.98 19.74 -10.28
C ASN A 31 -7.91 20.32 -9.21
N GLU A 32 -9.19 19.90 -9.16
CA GLU A 32 -10.10 20.28 -8.09
C GLU A 32 -9.78 19.61 -6.73
N MET A 33 -8.97 18.55 -6.77
CA MET A 33 -8.56 17.78 -5.59
C MET A 33 -7.13 18.07 -5.17
N ILE A 34 -6.25 18.38 -6.14
CA ILE A 34 -4.83 18.62 -5.89
C ILE A 34 -4.67 19.90 -5.08
N GLY A 35 -3.91 19.79 -3.97
CA GLY A 35 -3.64 20.92 -3.06
C GLY A 35 -4.76 21.20 -2.05
N ASN A 36 -5.90 20.54 -2.16
CA ASN A 36 -6.98 20.64 -1.19
C ASN A 36 -6.82 19.60 -0.06
N HIS A 37 -7.38 19.91 1.10
CA HIS A 37 -7.40 18.97 2.22
C HIS A 37 -8.42 17.85 1.98
N GLU A 38 -8.19 16.71 2.62
CA GLU A 38 -9.15 15.61 2.59
C GLU A 38 -10.46 15.96 3.30
N GLY A 39 -11.55 15.30 2.87
CA GLY A 39 -12.89 15.56 3.39
C GLY A 39 -13.72 16.54 2.55
N ILE A 40 -13.11 17.19 1.54
CA ILE A 40 -13.86 18.07 0.63
C ILE A 40 -14.90 17.29 -0.16
N ILE A 41 -15.94 18.00 -0.58
CA ILE A 41 -16.95 17.49 -1.50
C ILE A 41 -16.79 18.20 -2.83
N ILE A 42 -16.67 17.44 -3.90
CA ILE A 42 -16.63 17.93 -5.28
C ILE A 42 -17.76 17.31 -6.08
N ASN A 43 -18.20 18.01 -7.11
CA ASN A 43 -19.30 17.57 -7.95
C ASN A 43 -18.80 17.24 -9.36
N SER A 44 -19.27 16.11 -9.90
CA SER A 44 -19.03 15.82 -11.30
C SER A 44 -19.82 16.76 -12.24
N ASP A 45 -19.47 16.75 -13.52
CA ASP A 45 -20.20 17.46 -14.58
C ASP A 45 -21.68 17.05 -14.68
N ARG A 46 -22.06 15.94 -14.06
CA ARG A 46 -23.45 15.45 -13.93
C ARG A 46 -24.04 15.72 -12.54
N ALA A 47 -23.48 16.65 -11.79
CA ALA A 47 -23.94 17.05 -10.45
C ALA A 47 -23.99 15.90 -9.42
N VAL A 48 -23.14 14.88 -9.58
CA VAL A 48 -22.98 13.84 -8.57
C VAL A 48 -21.87 14.23 -7.60
N SER A 49 -22.21 14.31 -6.32
CA SER A 49 -21.27 14.67 -5.27
C SER A 49 -20.38 13.50 -4.89
N TYR A 50 -19.09 13.78 -4.69
CA TYR A 50 -18.08 12.86 -4.19
C TYR A 50 -17.35 13.48 -3.01
N GLN A 51 -17.25 12.73 -1.93
CA GLN A 51 -16.33 13.04 -0.84
C GLN A 51 -14.93 12.53 -1.20
N VAL A 52 -13.93 13.37 -1.01
CA VAL A 52 -12.52 13.08 -1.35
C VAL A 52 -11.76 12.80 -0.06
N LEU A 53 -11.27 11.57 0.09
CA LEU A 53 -10.53 11.13 1.27
C LEU A 53 -9.18 10.51 0.88
N ARG A 54 -8.27 10.42 1.84
CA ARG A 54 -7.12 9.51 1.72
C ARG A 54 -7.64 8.07 1.85
N PRO A 55 -7.23 7.11 1.00
CA PRO A 55 -7.65 5.73 1.16
C PRO A 55 -7.11 5.15 2.49
N ALA A 56 -7.89 4.29 3.13
CA ALA A 56 -7.35 3.40 4.14
C ALA A 56 -6.38 2.40 3.48
N LEU A 57 -5.46 1.79 4.27
CA LEU A 57 -4.51 0.82 3.73
C LEU A 57 -5.24 -0.35 3.05
N ASP A 58 -6.35 -0.80 3.62
CA ASP A 58 -7.18 -1.87 3.08
C ASP A 58 -7.70 -1.54 1.68
N ASP A 59 -8.26 -0.33 1.50
CA ASP A 59 -8.75 0.14 0.20
C ASP A 59 -7.60 0.30 -0.80
N TYR A 60 -6.44 0.75 -0.32
CA TYR A 60 -5.24 0.89 -1.16
C TYR A 60 -4.76 -0.47 -1.67
N VAL A 61 -4.55 -1.45 -0.78
CA VAL A 61 -4.09 -2.81 -1.10
C VAL A 61 -5.04 -3.49 -2.10
N LEU A 62 -6.35 -3.28 -1.96
CA LEU A 62 -7.33 -3.86 -2.88
C LEU A 62 -7.34 -3.21 -4.26
N SER A 63 -6.82 -2.00 -4.40
CA SER A 63 -6.80 -1.19 -5.64
C SER A 63 -5.43 -1.05 -6.30
N MET A 64 -4.34 -1.42 -5.62
CA MET A 64 -2.98 -1.24 -6.14
C MET A 64 -2.67 -2.17 -7.32
N PRO A 65 -1.71 -1.82 -8.20
CA PRO A 65 -1.21 -2.71 -9.24
C PRO A 65 -0.72 -4.05 -8.69
N ARG A 66 -0.98 -5.13 -9.40
CA ARG A 66 -0.67 -6.49 -8.96
C ARG A 66 0.21 -7.21 -9.96
N GLY A 67 1.38 -7.67 -9.52
CA GLY A 67 2.20 -8.64 -10.24
C GLY A 67 1.91 -10.06 -9.78
N ALA A 68 1.55 -10.23 -8.51
CA ALA A 68 1.23 -11.50 -7.87
C ALA A 68 -0.10 -11.42 -7.13
N ALA A 69 -0.57 -12.56 -6.61
CA ALA A 69 -1.67 -12.60 -5.66
C ALA A 69 -1.35 -11.73 -4.43
N VAL A 70 -2.36 -11.03 -3.91
CA VAL A 70 -2.19 -10.19 -2.73
C VAL A 70 -2.72 -10.91 -1.49
N VAL A 71 -2.03 -10.74 -0.37
CA VAL A 71 -2.58 -11.06 0.94
C VAL A 71 -3.69 -10.06 1.24
N TYR A 72 -4.90 -10.55 1.42
CA TYR A 72 -6.05 -9.70 1.69
C TYR A 72 -5.93 -9.00 3.05
N PRO A 73 -6.49 -7.79 3.21
CA PRO A 73 -6.37 -7.02 4.45
C PRO A 73 -6.78 -7.77 5.71
N LYS A 74 -7.86 -8.56 5.64
CA LYS A 74 -8.30 -9.41 6.77
C LYS A 74 -7.25 -10.44 7.21
N ASP A 75 -6.52 -10.99 6.23
CA ASP A 75 -5.48 -11.99 6.48
C ASP A 75 -4.18 -11.31 6.95
N ALA A 76 -3.82 -10.16 6.36
CA ALA A 76 -2.70 -9.34 6.81
C ALA A 76 -2.86 -8.89 8.27
N ALA A 77 -4.05 -8.44 8.66
CA ALA A 77 -4.35 -8.07 10.04
C ALA A 77 -4.19 -9.26 11.00
N ARG A 78 -4.61 -10.46 10.57
CA ARG A 78 -4.45 -11.68 11.35
C ARG A 78 -3.00 -12.11 11.45
N ILE A 79 -2.23 -12.03 10.37
CA ILE A 79 -0.78 -12.34 10.36
C ILE A 79 -0.05 -11.42 11.34
N VAL A 80 -0.26 -10.11 11.25
CA VAL A 80 0.34 -9.12 12.16
C VAL A 80 0.03 -9.45 13.62
N GLY A 81 -1.24 -9.74 13.92
CA GLY A 81 -1.65 -10.07 15.30
C GLY A 81 -1.12 -11.40 15.80
N LEU A 82 -1.10 -12.46 14.98
CA LEU A 82 -0.61 -13.79 15.39
C LEU A 82 0.92 -13.82 15.55
N ALA A 83 1.63 -13.02 14.74
CA ALA A 83 3.08 -12.92 14.80
C ALA A 83 3.56 -11.87 15.82
N ASP A 84 2.65 -11.26 16.58
CA ASP A 84 2.91 -10.23 17.60
C ASP A 84 3.77 -9.07 17.07
N ILE A 85 3.46 -8.62 15.84
CA ILE A 85 4.21 -7.55 15.18
C ILE A 85 3.67 -6.19 15.66
N GLY A 86 4.50 -5.45 16.37
CA GLY A 86 4.22 -4.12 16.87
C GLY A 86 5.37 -3.15 16.67
N GLU A 87 5.23 -1.95 17.21
CA GLU A 87 6.26 -0.90 17.14
C GLU A 87 7.62 -1.40 17.61
N GLY A 88 8.64 -1.26 16.77
CA GLY A 88 10.01 -1.70 17.05
C GLY A 88 10.33 -3.13 16.60
N SER A 89 9.35 -3.92 16.15
CA SER A 89 9.58 -5.31 15.70
C SER A 89 10.51 -5.35 14.48
N ARG A 90 11.37 -6.38 14.47
CA ARG A 90 12.25 -6.72 13.35
C ARG A 90 11.68 -7.95 12.65
N VAL A 91 11.21 -7.75 11.43
CA VAL A 91 10.45 -8.77 10.69
C VAL A 91 11.23 -9.21 9.45
N LEU A 92 11.32 -10.51 9.24
CA LEU A 92 11.74 -11.11 7.96
C LEU A 92 10.50 -11.56 7.20
N GLU A 93 10.38 -11.14 5.95
CA GLU A 93 9.34 -11.55 5.02
C GLU A 93 9.98 -12.21 3.79
N ALA A 94 9.49 -13.36 3.38
CA ALA A 94 9.91 -14.00 2.12
C ALA A 94 8.73 -14.16 1.18
N GLY A 95 8.91 -13.60 -0.05
CA GLY A 95 7.88 -13.47 -1.06
C GLY A 95 7.11 -12.16 -0.94
N VAL A 96 7.75 -11.04 -1.33
CA VAL A 96 7.15 -9.68 -1.28
C VAL A 96 5.90 -9.58 -2.18
N GLY A 97 5.95 -10.23 -3.33
CA GLY A 97 4.87 -10.20 -4.32
C GLY A 97 4.53 -8.79 -4.79
N SER A 98 3.32 -8.32 -4.48
CA SER A 98 2.88 -6.95 -4.81
C SER A 98 3.14 -5.92 -3.69
N GLY A 99 3.75 -6.32 -2.57
CA GLY A 99 4.02 -5.47 -1.41
C GLY A 99 2.81 -5.23 -0.50
N ALA A 100 1.73 -5.99 -0.67
CA ALA A 100 0.50 -5.80 0.10
C ALA A 100 0.69 -6.10 1.59
N LEU A 101 1.27 -7.26 1.91
CA LEU A 101 1.60 -7.64 3.28
C LEU A 101 2.70 -6.73 3.84
N THR A 102 3.73 -6.47 3.05
CA THR A 102 4.84 -5.57 3.42
C THR A 102 4.35 -4.21 3.91
N CYS A 103 3.34 -3.61 3.25
CA CYS A 103 2.74 -2.36 3.71
C CYS A 103 2.15 -2.49 5.13
N SER A 104 1.52 -3.61 5.44
CA SER A 104 0.94 -3.88 6.77
C SER A 104 2.02 -4.13 7.82
N LEU A 105 3.07 -4.86 7.45
CA LEU A 105 4.23 -5.12 8.32
C LEU A 105 4.96 -3.83 8.67
N LEU A 106 5.30 -3.02 7.67
CA LEU A 106 5.96 -1.72 7.84
C LEU A 106 5.13 -0.75 8.69
N ARG A 107 3.82 -0.70 8.45
CA ARG A 107 2.91 0.12 9.25
C ARG A 107 2.89 -0.32 10.72
N SER A 108 2.92 -1.62 10.97
CA SER A 108 2.85 -2.17 12.33
C SER A 108 4.18 -2.08 13.06
N ALA A 109 5.29 -2.38 12.39
CA ALA A 109 6.63 -2.27 12.96
C ALA A 109 7.07 -0.82 13.22
N GLY A 110 6.45 0.13 12.51
CA GLY A 110 6.74 1.55 12.67
C GLY A 110 8.14 1.95 12.21
N THR A 111 8.52 3.17 12.58
CA THR A 111 9.83 3.74 12.19
C THR A 111 10.99 3.27 13.08
N SER A 112 10.70 2.74 14.25
CA SER A 112 11.67 2.16 15.20
C SER A 112 11.94 0.68 14.94
N GLY A 113 11.07 0.00 14.18
CA GLY A 113 11.25 -1.36 13.72
C GLY A 113 11.91 -1.47 12.36
N SER A 114 11.95 -2.68 11.81
CA SER A 114 12.46 -2.94 10.47
C SER A 114 11.78 -4.13 9.82
N VAL A 115 11.63 -4.06 8.51
CA VAL A 115 11.18 -5.18 7.67
C VAL A 115 12.27 -5.47 6.65
N VAL A 116 12.77 -6.69 6.66
CA VAL A 116 13.66 -7.22 5.63
C VAL A 116 12.83 -8.16 4.77
N SER A 117 12.73 -7.86 3.48
CA SER A 117 11.93 -8.60 2.54
C SER A 117 12.81 -9.24 1.48
N ILE A 118 12.52 -10.50 1.15
CA ILE A 118 13.23 -11.27 0.12
C ILE A 118 12.25 -11.59 -0.99
N GLU A 119 12.62 -11.31 -2.21
CA GLU A 119 11.88 -11.68 -3.42
C GLU A 119 12.87 -12.20 -4.47
N ARG A 120 12.58 -13.37 -5.04
CA ARG A 120 13.46 -13.94 -6.05
C ARG A 120 13.21 -13.41 -7.46
N ARG A 121 12.04 -12.84 -7.71
CA ARG A 121 11.61 -12.34 -9.01
C ARG A 121 11.70 -10.82 -9.05
N GLU A 122 12.61 -10.32 -9.85
CA GLU A 122 12.88 -8.90 -9.98
C GLU A 122 11.64 -8.10 -10.40
N GLU A 123 10.85 -8.64 -11.33
CA GLU A 123 9.62 -8.00 -11.81
C GLU A 123 8.56 -7.79 -10.71
N PHE A 124 8.54 -8.67 -9.71
CA PHE A 124 7.63 -8.49 -8.56
C PHE A 124 8.20 -7.52 -7.53
N ALA A 125 9.52 -7.56 -7.34
CA ALA A 125 10.21 -6.60 -6.48
C ALA A 125 10.00 -5.16 -6.98
N GLU A 126 10.07 -4.92 -8.28
CA GLU A 126 9.81 -3.60 -8.89
C GLU A 126 8.38 -3.12 -8.59
N ILE A 127 7.38 -3.98 -8.82
CA ILE A 127 5.97 -3.66 -8.53
C ILE A 127 5.77 -3.36 -7.03
N ALA A 128 6.40 -4.15 -6.16
CA ALA A 128 6.33 -3.93 -4.72
C ALA A 128 6.95 -2.58 -4.33
N VAL A 129 8.12 -2.24 -4.87
CA VAL A 129 8.78 -0.94 -4.64
C VAL A 129 7.87 0.20 -5.05
N GLU A 130 7.29 0.16 -6.24
CA GLU A 130 6.36 1.21 -6.69
C GLU A 130 5.16 1.35 -5.77
N ASN A 131 4.56 0.24 -5.37
CA ASN A 131 3.39 0.24 -4.49
C ASN A 131 3.72 0.77 -3.09
N ILE A 132 4.80 0.29 -2.49
CA ILE A 132 5.22 0.70 -1.15
C ILE A 132 5.63 2.17 -1.15
N CYS A 133 6.43 2.60 -2.12
CA CYS A 133 6.83 4.01 -2.26
C CYS A 133 5.61 4.93 -2.45
N ARG A 134 4.61 4.49 -3.22
CA ARG A 134 3.37 5.25 -3.42
C ARG A 134 2.56 5.39 -2.13
N TRP A 135 2.50 4.35 -1.31
CA TRP A 135 1.79 4.38 -0.04
C TRP A 135 2.47 5.25 1.01
N PHE A 136 3.79 5.10 1.17
CA PHE A 136 4.57 5.79 2.19
C PHE A 136 5.09 7.17 1.76
N GLY A 137 4.93 7.54 0.49
CA GLY A 137 5.44 8.81 -0.06
C GLY A 137 6.93 8.79 -0.40
N GLY A 138 7.54 7.61 -0.45
CA GLY A 138 8.94 7.36 -0.76
C GLY A 138 9.36 5.99 -0.24
N PHE A 139 10.62 5.61 -0.48
CA PHE A 139 11.16 4.35 0.02
C PHE A 139 11.33 4.43 1.54
N PRO A 140 10.66 3.55 2.34
CA PRO A 140 10.75 3.62 3.79
C PRO A 140 12.13 3.26 4.30
N ASN A 141 12.71 4.06 5.19
CA ASN A 141 14.02 3.78 5.79
C ASN A 141 14.04 2.49 6.65
N SER A 142 12.87 2.06 7.13
CA SER A 142 12.68 0.82 7.89
C SER A 142 12.52 -0.43 7.02
N TRP A 143 12.64 -0.29 5.68
CA TRP A 143 12.49 -1.40 4.74
C TRP A 143 13.79 -1.70 4.02
N ASN A 144 14.15 -2.99 3.98
CA ASN A 144 15.26 -3.51 3.20
C ASN A 144 14.75 -4.61 2.28
N LEU A 145 14.95 -4.47 0.97
CA LEU A 145 14.56 -5.44 -0.03
C LEU A 145 15.79 -6.11 -0.63
N HIS A 146 15.76 -7.45 -0.66
CA HIS A 146 16.79 -8.27 -1.30
C HIS A 146 16.17 -9.10 -2.44
N ILE A 147 16.78 -9.04 -3.62
CA ILE A 147 16.43 -9.92 -4.72
C ILE A 147 17.31 -11.16 -4.61
N ALA A 148 16.75 -12.23 -4.08
CA ALA A 148 17.45 -13.48 -3.80
C ALA A 148 16.48 -14.65 -3.61
N ASP A 149 16.97 -15.88 -3.75
CA ASP A 149 16.28 -17.05 -3.20
C ASP A 149 16.56 -17.16 -1.69
N LEU A 150 15.50 -17.39 -0.91
CA LEU A 150 15.60 -17.45 0.55
C LEU A 150 16.65 -18.47 1.07
N PRO A 151 16.80 -19.69 0.49
CA PRO A 151 17.83 -20.63 0.92
C PRO A 151 19.28 -20.18 0.66
N GLU A 152 19.48 -19.24 -0.27
CA GLU A 152 20.79 -18.72 -0.65
C GLU A 152 21.10 -17.38 0.04
N TRP A 153 20.12 -16.80 0.72
CA TRP A 153 20.27 -15.54 1.41
C TRP A 153 20.74 -15.73 2.84
N GLU A 154 21.84 -15.09 3.19
CA GLU A 154 22.36 -15.07 4.56
C GLU A 154 22.04 -13.71 5.21
N PRO A 155 21.44 -13.71 6.41
CA PRO A 155 21.17 -12.47 7.12
C PRO A 155 22.48 -11.78 7.51
N THR A 156 22.66 -10.55 7.04
CA THR A 156 23.81 -9.70 7.40
C THR A 156 23.66 -9.03 8.75
N THR A 157 22.44 -9.00 9.27
CA THR A 157 22.10 -8.39 10.55
C THR A 157 21.28 -9.39 11.36
N GLY A 158 21.66 -9.54 12.53
CA GLY A 158 21.15 -10.23 13.68
C GLY A 158 19.72 -10.81 13.65
N GLN A 159 19.19 -11.03 14.80
CA GLN A 159 17.95 -11.75 15.05
C GLN A 159 16.71 -10.99 14.59
N PHE A 160 15.74 -11.72 14.03
CA PHE A 160 14.38 -11.24 13.76
C PHE A 160 13.48 -11.66 14.93
N ASP A 161 12.49 -10.83 15.21
CA ASP A 161 11.48 -11.13 16.21
C ASP A 161 10.37 -12.00 15.59
N SER A 162 10.13 -11.84 14.29
CA SER A 162 9.14 -12.62 13.54
C SER A 162 9.60 -12.92 12.11
N VAL A 163 9.21 -14.10 11.62
CA VAL A 163 9.50 -14.57 10.25
C VAL A 163 8.20 -14.98 9.59
N ILE A 164 7.94 -14.42 8.42
CA ILE A 164 6.74 -14.68 7.60
C ILE A 164 7.18 -15.28 6.27
N LEU A 165 6.68 -16.49 5.94
CA LEU A 165 7.01 -17.25 4.74
C LEU A 165 5.77 -17.53 3.90
#